data_bce2f1e3254358153a04d4843e3a3106
#
_entry.id   bce2f1e3254358153a04d4843e3a3106
#
_cell.length_a   1.000
_cell.length_b   1.000
_cell.length_c   1.000
_cell.angle_alpha   90.00
_cell.angle_beta   90.00
_cell.angle_gamma   90.00
#
_symmetry.space_group_name_H-M   'P 1'
#
loop_
_entity.id
_entity.type
_entity.pdbx_description
1 polymer ?
#
loop_
_entity_poly.entity_id
_entity_poly.type
_entity_poly.pdbx_seq_one_letter_code
_entity_poly.pdbx_strand_id
1 'polypeptide(L)'
;GSVKEEGIAEYATGLVGEYGLEGTYKDAEDGVLSNNPIEHGSVDSTLALHLQVPPKKSKDCYYWICVGDCYHDVLKLNETVISHGPSNTLLETEKYWKEWVNKAGFTFMGLSKDVVDLFKRSLLIINTQMDKGGSIIASSDSEMLHLRRDTYAYMWPRDGALISRSLDRAGYSNLTSKFFNFCTKAMAKEGYLLHKYRPDGSLGSSWHSWLYHGHIQLPIQEDETALVLDALWKHYEQHGNKKVMRGYLDSFVRPAAEFMLMFIDERTGLPKETYDLWEEKLGIHTFTVATVYAGFKAAANFEKIFG
;
A
#
# COMPACT_ATOMS: atom_id res chain seq x y z
N GLY A 1 19.25 2.92 17.05
CA GLY A 1 20.67 2.85 17.46
C GLY A 1 21.51 3.98 16.89
N SER A 2 22.67 4.21 17.43
CA SER A 2 23.66 5.16 16.90
C SER A 2 25.05 4.55 16.94
N VAL A 3 25.90 4.92 16.00
CA VAL A 3 27.32 4.52 15.98
C VAL A 3 28.12 5.75 16.33
N LYS A 4 28.46 5.91 17.63
CA LYS A 4 29.46 6.89 18.07
C LYS A 4 29.88 6.68 19.51
N GLU A 5 31.05 7.28 19.83
CA GLU A 5 31.65 7.25 21.15
C GLU A 5 30.73 7.81 22.24
N GLU A 6 29.80 8.72 21.90
CA GLU A 6 28.90 9.38 22.85
C GLU A 6 27.43 8.95 22.76
N GLY A 7 27.02 8.22 21.70
CA GLY A 7 25.67 7.67 21.57
C GLY A 7 24.57 8.74 21.61
N ILE A 8 23.37 8.36 22.13
CA ILE A 8 22.27 9.26 22.45
C ILE A 8 22.62 9.95 23.78
N ALA A 9 22.74 11.29 23.72
CA ALA A 9 23.10 12.08 24.88
C ALA A 9 21.90 12.33 25.80
N GLU A 10 20.76 12.70 25.22
CA GLU A 10 19.51 13.00 25.91
C GLU A 10 18.34 12.48 25.11
N TYR A 11 17.20 12.30 25.74
CA TYR A 11 15.96 11.89 25.09
C TYR A 11 14.74 12.41 25.85
N ALA A 12 13.60 12.46 25.16
CA ALA A 12 12.31 12.69 25.79
C ALA A 12 11.24 11.89 25.07
N THR A 13 10.30 11.33 25.83
CA THR A 13 9.04 10.78 25.34
C THR A 13 7.91 11.55 25.99
N GLY A 14 6.96 12.04 25.23
CA GLY A 14 5.89 12.90 25.76
C GLY A 14 4.61 12.84 24.93
N LEU A 15 3.57 13.47 25.44
CA LEU A 15 2.25 13.56 24.78
C LEU A 15 2.26 14.59 23.67
N VAL A 16 1.60 14.26 22.56
CA VAL A 16 1.36 15.14 21.43
C VAL A 16 -0.12 15.16 21.07
N GLY A 17 -0.67 16.38 20.86
CA GLY A 17 -2.06 16.57 20.44
C GLY A 17 -3.12 16.28 21.52
N GLU A 18 -2.74 16.02 22.76
CA GLU A 18 -3.63 15.82 23.90
C GLU A 18 -3.41 16.88 24.96
N TYR A 19 -4.47 17.31 25.64
CA TYR A 19 -4.43 18.31 26.74
C TYR A 19 -3.70 19.61 26.39
N GLY A 20 -3.64 19.97 25.10
CA GLY A 20 -2.91 21.16 24.63
C GLY A 20 -1.39 20.98 24.54
N LEU A 21 -0.89 19.76 24.72
CA LEU A 21 0.54 19.44 24.58
C LEU A 21 0.89 19.30 23.10
N GLU A 22 1.98 19.95 22.70
CA GLU A 22 2.41 20.02 21.29
C GLU A 22 3.43 18.95 20.90
N GLY A 23 3.99 18.23 21.87
CA GLY A 23 5.01 17.19 21.66
C GLY A 23 6.38 17.53 22.23
N THR A 24 7.28 16.54 22.24
CA THR A 24 8.61 16.64 22.84
C THR A 24 9.58 17.55 22.07
N TYR A 25 9.23 17.97 20.83
CA TYR A 25 10.03 18.98 20.13
C TYR A 25 9.99 20.33 20.86
N LYS A 26 8.94 20.61 21.66
CA LYS A 26 8.87 21.78 22.54
C LYS A 26 9.80 21.65 23.74
N ASP A 27 9.98 20.46 24.29
CA ASP A 27 10.97 20.18 25.32
C ASP A 27 12.40 20.49 24.82
N ALA A 28 12.65 20.23 23.52
CA ALA A 28 13.94 20.49 22.89
C ALA A 28 14.27 21.99 22.62
N GLU A 29 13.32 22.90 22.72
CA GLU A 29 13.52 24.33 22.35
C GLU A 29 14.52 25.05 23.26
N ASP A 30 14.65 24.66 24.52
CA ASP A 30 15.64 25.24 25.45
C ASP A 30 17.01 24.56 25.38
N GLY A 31 17.14 23.50 24.57
CA GLY A 31 18.37 22.75 24.37
C GLY A 31 18.63 21.64 25.38
N VAL A 32 17.67 21.32 26.24
CA VAL A 32 17.73 20.26 27.24
C VAL A 32 16.51 19.36 27.13
N LEU A 33 16.70 18.04 27.16
CA LEU A 33 15.60 17.09 27.15
C LEU A 33 15.35 16.50 28.55
N SER A 34 14.09 16.24 28.86
CA SER A 34 13.63 15.78 30.19
C SER A 34 14.15 14.38 30.59
N ASN A 35 14.68 13.62 29.65
CA ASN A 35 15.07 12.21 29.83
C ASN A 35 13.90 11.32 30.31
N ASN A 36 12.67 11.71 29.99
CA ASN A 36 11.49 10.89 30.26
C ASN A 36 11.46 9.66 29.32
N PRO A 37 11.56 8.42 29.83
CA PRO A 37 11.64 7.22 29.00
C PRO A 37 10.28 6.65 28.58
N ILE A 38 9.18 7.04 29.23
CA ILE A 38 7.88 6.41 29.06
C ILE A 38 6.78 7.46 29.15
N GLU A 39 5.82 7.35 28.21
CA GLU A 39 4.57 8.10 28.22
C GLU A 39 3.43 7.25 27.65
N HIS A 40 2.18 7.58 27.97
CA HIS A 40 0.98 6.88 27.54
C HIS A 40 0.02 7.80 26.80
N GLY A 41 -0.54 7.33 25.70
CA GLY A 41 -1.50 8.09 24.88
C GLY A 41 -0.97 8.30 23.46
N SER A 42 -1.23 9.45 22.87
CA SER A 42 -0.61 9.87 21.62
C SER A 42 0.77 10.44 21.96
N VAL A 43 1.82 9.67 21.64
CA VAL A 43 3.19 10.01 22.04
C VAL A 43 4.11 10.28 20.86
N ASP A 44 5.06 11.18 21.06
CA ASP A 44 6.23 11.37 20.22
C ASP A 44 7.52 11.18 21.03
N SER A 45 8.66 11.26 20.36
CA SER A 45 9.96 11.18 21.03
C SER A 45 10.98 12.07 20.33
N THR A 46 11.78 12.76 21.12
CA THR A 46 12.94 13.54 20.66
C THR A 46 14.24 12.94 21.22
N LEU A 47 15.28 12.93 20.42
CA LEU A 47 16.62 12.45 20.77
C LEU A 47 17.65 13.53 20.48
N ALA A 48 18.62 13.70 21.38
CA ALA A 48 19.75 14.59 21.19
C ALA A 48 21.06 13.83 21.01
N LEU A 49 21.88 14.31 20.07
CA LEU A 49 23.20 13.80 19.79
C LEU A 49 24.19 14.98 19.87
N HIS A 50 25.21 14.88 20.74
CA HIS A 50 26.24 15.91 20.86
C HIS A 50 27.39 15.66 19.88
N LEU A 51 27.71 16.67 19.06
CA LEU A 51 28.74 16.60 18.05
C LEU A 51 29.74 17.76 18.18
N GLN A 52 30.98 17.42 18.38
CA GLN A 52 32.08 18.43 18.29
C GLN A 52 32.60 18.45 16.85
N VAL A 53 32.37 19.55 16.14
CA VAL A 53 32.81 19.73 14.75
C VAL A 53 33.97 20.76 14.74
N PRO A 54 35.21 20.34 14.38
CA PRO A 54 36.32 21.26 14.26
C PRO A 54 36.11 22.29 13.14
N PRO A 55 36.76 23.46 13.20
CA PRO A 55 36.65 24.47 12.18
C PRO A 55 36.95 23.92 10.77
N LYS A 56 36.07 24.27 9.80
CA LYS A 56 36.17 23.85 8.38
C LYS A 56 36.16 22.32 8.17
N LYS A 57 35.64 21.56 9.13
CA LYS A 57 35.42 20.10 9.04
C LYS A 57 33.95 19.78 9.09
N SER A 58 33.58 18.57 8.65
CA SER A 58 32.27 17.96 8.82
C SER A 58 32.38 16.69 9.68
N LYS A 59 31.33 16.35 10.34
CA LYS A 59 31.17 15.08 11.07
C LYS A 59 29.82 14.49 10.74
N ASP A 60 29.76 13.21 10.40
CA ASP A 60 28.54 12.50 10.13
C ASP A 60 28.06 11.78 11.40
N CYS A 61 26.76 11.81 11.62
CA CYS A 61 26.13 10.96 12.61
C CYS A 61 25.00 10.16 11.96
N TYR A 62 24.80 8.96 12.45
CA TYR A 62 23.80 8.04 11.91
C TYR A 62 22.77 7.70 12.99
N TYR A 63 21.52 7.75 12.58
CA TYR A 63 20.39 7.30 13.38
C TYR A 63 19.58 6.28 12.58
N TRP A 64 19.12 5.21 13.24
CA TRP A 64 18.28 4.19 12.61
C TRP A 64 17.25 3.65 13.59
N ILE A 65 16.16 3.12 13.03
CA ILE A 65 15.08 2.47 13.75
C ILE A 65 15.02 1.01 13.30
N CYS A 66 15.01 0.07 14.25
CA CYS A 66 14.77 -1.34 14.00
C CYS A 66 13.37 -1.70 14.47
N VAL A 67 12.61 -2.38 13.60
CA VAL A 67 11.26 -2.86 13.87
C VAL A 67 11.25 -4.38 13.69
N GLY A 68 10.65 -5.12 14.62
CA GLY A 68 10.55 -6.57 14.59
C GLY A 68 9.40 -7.08 15.45
N ASP A 69 9.04 -8.34 15.30
CA ASP A 69 7.93 -8.96 16.02
C ASP A 69 8.24 -9.22 17.51
N CYS A 70 9.52 -9.25 17.87
CA CYS A 70 9.96 -9.41 19.25
C CYS A 70 11.31 -8.71 19.49
N TYR A 71 11.68 -8.58 20.77
CA TYR A 71 12.94 -7.95 21.19
C TYR A 71 14.19 -8.61 20.57
N HIS A 72 14.18 -9.94 20.42
CA HIS A 72 15.29 -10.68 19.82
C HIS A 72 15.51 -10.27 18.34
N ASP A 73 14.44 -10.10 17.58
CA ASP A 73 14.51 -9.67 16.17
C ASP A 73 15.07 -8.25 16.07
N VAL A 74 14.58 -7.35 16.91
CA VAL A 74 15.07 -5.96 16.96
C VAL A 74 16.56 -5.93 17.32
N LEU A 75 16.99 -6.72 18.30
CA LEU A 75 18.40 -6.80 18.69
C LEU A 75 19.27 -7.29 17.54
N LYS A 76 18.86 -8.37 16.87
CA LYS A 76 19.58 -8.92 15.71
C LYS A 76 19.68 -7.93 14.55
N LEU A 77 18.61 -7.21 14.26
CA LEU A 77 18.62 -6.15 13.24
C LEU A 77 19.59 -5.02 13.61
N ASN A 78 19.57 -4.59 14.88
CA ASN A 78 20.48 -3.58 15.38
C ASN A 78 21.95 -4.03 15.28
N GLU A 79 22.27 -5.25 15.69
CA GLU A 79 23.62 -5.83 15.55
C GLU A 79 24.04 -5.91 14.08
N THR A 80 23.12 -6.23 13.17
CA THR A 80 23.38 -6.25 11.73
C THR A 80 23.78 -4.86 11.23
N VAL A 81 23.04 -3.81 11.59
CA VAL A 81 23.38 -2.44 11.18
C VAL A 81 24.73 -2.00 11.76
N ILE A 82 25.02 -2.31 13.02
CA ILE A 82 26.28 -1.97 13.69
C ILE A 82 27.45 -2.67 13.00
N SER A 83 27.36 -3.99 12.80
CA SER A 83 28.45 -4.81 12.23
C SER A 83 28.73 -4.49 10.76
N HIS A 84 27.68 -4.23 9.97
CA HIS A 84 27.79 -3.88 8.56
C HIS A 84 28.25 -2.43 8.35
N GLY A 85 27.87 -1.55 9.27
CA GLY A 85 28.06 -0.12 9.23
C GLY A 85 26.91 0.62 8.52
N PRO A 86 26.38 1.68 9.13
CA PRO A 86 25.23 2.41 8.57
C PRO A 86 25.52 3.06 7.20
N SER A 87 26.74 3.53 6.96
CA SER A 87 27.15 4.06 5.65
C SER A 87 27.05 3.00 4.56
N ASN A 88 27.52 1.76 4.82
CA ASN A 88 27.43 0.67 3.87
C ASN A 88 25.98 0.27 3.62
N THR A 89 25.15 0.24 4.67
CA THR A 89 23.72 -0.03 4.55
C THR A 89 23.02 0.98 3.64
N LEU A 90 23.35 2.27 3.75
CA LEU A 90 22.81 3.31 2.87
C LEU A 90 23.26 3.12 1.41
N LEU A 91 24.55 2.86 1.18
CA LEU A 91 25.10 2.65 -0.16
C LEU A 91 24.49 1.42 -0.84
N GLU A 92 24.34 0.32 -0.12
CA GLU A 92 23.70 -0.90 -0.64
C GLU A 92 22.21 -0.70 -0.94
N THR A 93 21.51 0.04 -0.08
CA THR A 93 20.12 0.40 -0.31
C THR A 93 19.97 1.26 -1.57
N GLU A 94 20.82 2.27 -1.73
CA GLU A 94 20.84 3.10 -2.94
C GLU A 94 21.11 2.26 -4.20
N LYS A 95 22.11 1.37 -4.14
CA LYS A 95 22.43 0.46 -5.24
C LYS A 95 21.26 -0.45 -5.58
N TYR A 96 20.64 -1.07 -4.57
CA TYR A 96 19.47 -1.94 -4.74
C TYR A 96 18.34 -1.23 -5.48
N TRP A 97 17.97 -0.02 -5.06
CA TRP A 97 16.88 0.73 -5.69
C TRP A 97 17.22 1.23 -7.10
N LYS A 98 18.46 1.60 -7.35
CA LYS A 98 18.94 1.94 -8.70
C LYS A 98 18.86 0.72 -9.64
N GLU A 99 19.30 -0.42 -9.19
CA GLU A 99 19.21 -1.67 -9.96
C GLU A 99 17.76 -2.09 -10.18
N TRP A 100 16.94 -2.01 -9.13
CA TRP A 100 15.53 -2.36 -9.20
C TRP A 100 14.78 -1.54 -10.24
N VAL A 101 14.91 -0.22 -10.24
CA VAL A 101 14.18 0.66 -11.15
C VAL A 101 14.70 0.62 -12.59
N ASN A 102 15.91 0.13 -12.81
CA ASN A 102 16.52 0.04 -14.13
C ASN A 102 16.52 -1.39 -14.72
N LYS A 103 16.06 -2.39 -13.99
CA LYS A 103 16.14 -3.80 -14.39
C LYS A 103 15.38 -4.15 -15.68
N ALA A 104 14.35 -3.40 -16.01
CA ALA A 104 13.47 -3.68 -17.15
C ALA A 104 14.06 -3.22 -18.51
N GLY A 105 15.23 -2.56 -18.53
CA GLY A 105 15.89 -2.14 -19.77
C GLY A 105 15.05 -1.17 -20.60
N PHE A 106 14.38 -0.21 -19.98
CA PHE A 106 13.49 0.74 -20.64
C PHE A 106 14.19 1.51 -21.76
N THR A 107 13.50 1.66 -22.90
CA THR A 107 13.89 2.56 -23.99
C THR A 107 12.95 3.76 -23.98
N PHE A 108 13.48 4.94 -23.72
CA PHE A 108 12.70 6.16 -23.56
C PHE A 108 12.57 7.01 -24.81
N MET A 109 13.07 6.58 -25.97
CA MET A 109 12.85 7.14 -27.32
C MET A 109 12.79 8.66 -27.40
N GLY A 110 13.76 9.38 -26.82
CA GLY A 110 13.83 10.83 -26.90
C GLY A 110 12.96 11.61 -25.91
N LEU A 111 12.35 10.95 -24.92
CA LEU A 111 11.70 11.65 -23.82
C LEU A 111 12.72 12.48 -23.02
N SER A 112 12.28 13.64 -22.52
CA SER A 112 13.12 14.48 -21.68
C SER A 112 13.55 13.76 -20.39
N LYS A 113 14.67 14.17 -19.84
CA LYS A 113 15.19 13.64 -18.58
C LYS A 113 14.14 13.71 -17.45
N ASP A 114 13.41 14.82 -17.37
CA ASP A 114 12.41 15.03 -16.31
C ASP A 114 11.26 14.02 -16.37
N VAL A 115 10.80 13.68 -17.59
CA VAL A 115 9.77 12.65 -17.81
C VAL A 115 10.29 11.27 -17.41
N VAL A 116 11.54 10.95 -17.76
CA VAL A 116 12.18 9.69 -17.39
C VAL A 116 12.36 9.58 -15.88
N ASP A 117 12.81 10.65 -15.24
CA ASP A 117 12.99 10.69 -13.78
C ASP A 117 11.65 10.59 -13.05
N LEU A 118 10.60 11.25 -13.55
CA LEU A 118 9.25 11.15 -13.00
C LEU A 118 8.72 9.71 -13.11
N PHE A 119 8.87 9.06 -14.26
CA PHE A 119 8.47 7.66 -14.47
C PHE A 119 9.16 6.73 -13.48
N LYS A 120 10.49 6.84 -13.34
CA LYS A 120 11.25 6.01 -12.40
C LYS A 120 10.86 6.26 -10.95
N ARG A 121 10.65 7.53 -10.58
CA ARG A 121 10.18 7.90 -9.24
C ARG A 121 8.80 7.32 -8.95
N SER A 122 7.88 7.36 -9.91
CA SER A 122 6.55 6.78 -9.78
C SER A 122 6.60 5.27 -9.51
N LEU A 123 7.48 4.53 -10.18
CA LEU A 123 7.69 3.10 -9.92
C LEU A 123 8.20 2.85 -8.50
N LEU A 124 9.15 3.66 -8.03
CA LEU A 124 9.67 3.57 -6.65
C LEU A 124 8.56 3.85 -5.63
N ILE A 125 7.76 4.91 -5.83
CA ILE A 125 6.64 5.25 -4.95
C ILE A 125 5.64 4.11 -4.90
N ILE A 126 5.21 3.58 -6.04
CA ILE A 126 4.28 2.45 -6.08
C ILE A 126 4.83 1.26 -5.28
N ASN A 127 6.10 0.93 -5.45
CA ASN A 127 6.69 -0.20 -4.72
C ASN A 127 6.79 0.05 -3.20
N THR A 128 6.95 1.30 -2.76
CA THR A 128 6.94 1.63 -1.33
C THR A 128 5.55 1.57 -0.70
N GLN A 129 4.48 1.64 -1.50
CA GLN A 129 3.10 1.45 -1.06
C GLN A 129 2.64 -0.01 -1.10
N MET A 130 3.48 -0.92 -1.57
CA MET A 130 3.15 -2.34 -1.68
C MET A 130 3.86 -3.15 -0.60
N ASP A 131 3.09 -3.92 0.16
CA ASP A 131 3.64 -4.82 1.17
C ASP A 131 4.12 -6.16 0.60
N LYS A 132 4.68 -7.01 1.46
CA LYS A 132 5.15 -8.36 1.06
C LYS A 132 3.99 -9.29 0.67
N GLY A 133 2.79 -9.05 1.21
CA GLY A 133 1.57 -9.82 0.95
C GLY A 133 0.91 -9.49 -0.38
N GLY A 134 1.24 -8.34 -0.96
CA GLY A 134 0.70 -7.86 -2.24
C GLY A 134 -0.39 -6.81 -2.12
N SER A 135 -0.70 -6.35 -0.91
CA SER A 135 -1.56 -5.18 -0.71
C SER A 135 -0.87 -3.93 -1.26
N ILE A 136 -1.61 -3.12 -2.01
CA ILE A 136 -1.15 -1.82 -2.52
C ILE A 136 -2.00 -0.74 -1.86
N ILE A 137 -1.47 -0.10 -0.82
CA ILE A 137 -2.20 0.94 -0.08
C ILE A 137 -2.19 2.26 -0.85
N ALA A 138 -3.25 3.07 -0.67
CA ALA A 138 -3.37 4.35 -1.36
C ALA A 138 -2.39 5.39 -0.82
N SER A 139 -2.10 5.38 0.47
CA SER A 139 -1.16 6.28 1.13
C SER A 139 -0.59 5.67 2.41
N SER A 140 0.58 6.14 2.82
CA SER A 140 1.17 5.85 4.13
C SER A 140 1.03 7.05 5.09
N ASP A 141 -0.03 7.82 4.96
CA ASP A 141 -0.28 9.11 5.62
C ASP A 141 -0.30 9.03 7.16
N SER A 142 0.87 9.10 7.75
CA SER A 142 1.05 9.10 9.21
C SER A 142 0.47 10.34 9.89
N GLU A 143 0.43 11.49 9.21
CA GLU A 143 -0.10 12.73 9.77
C GLU A 143 -1.59 12.65 10.12
N MET A 144 -2.39 11.93 9.33
CA MET A 144 -3.81 11.72 9.61
C MET A 144 -4.02 10.98 10.93
N LEU A 145 -3.13 10.05 11.27
CA LEU A 145 -3.18 9.31 12.54
C LEU A 145 -2.92 10.23 13.74
N HIS A 146 -2.03 11.20 13.62
CA HIS A 146 -1.79 12.21 14.67
C HIS A 146 -3.03 13.02 14.99
N LEU A 147 -3.86 13.30 13.99
CA LEU A 147 -5.11 14.04 14.17
C LEU A 147 -6.28 13.14 14.60
N ARG A 148 -6.02 11.86 14.90
CA ARG A 148 -7.05 10.84 15.23
C ARG A 148 -8.15 10.75 14.16
N ARG A 149 -7.81 11.05 12.90
CA ARG A 149 -8.68 10.91 11.74
C ARG A 149 -8.43 9.57 11.10
N ASP A 150 -9.38 9.13 10.28
CA ASP A 150 -9.19 7.93 9.47
C ASP A 150 -8.06 8.14 8.46
N THR A 151 -7.48 7.04 8.00
CA THR A 151 -6.29 7.01 7.16
C THR A 151 -6.64 6.59 5.74
N TYR A 152 -5.77 6.89 4.77
CA TYR A 152 -5.76 6.28 3.44
C TYR A 152 -4.81 5.07 3.35
N ALA A 153 -4.28 4.58 4.47
CA ALA A 153 -3.44 3.38 4.52
C ALA A 153 -4.27 2.08 4.32
N TYR A 154 -5.17 2.12 3.36
CA TYR A 154 -6.01 1.00 2.92
C TYR A 154 -5.71 0.65 1.47
N MET A 155 -5.98 -0.58 1.10
CA MET A 155 -5.98 -1.07 -0.27
C MET A 155 -7.41 -1.04 -0.81
N TRP A 156 -7.62 -0.30 -1.89
CA TRP A 156 -8.82 -0.36 -2.73
C TRP A 156 -8.54 -1.28 -3.91
N PRO A 157 -9.33 -2.34 -4.14
CA PRO A 157 -9.11 -3.26 -5.26
C PRO A 157 -9.11 -2.57 -6.62
N ARG A 158 -9.94 -1.57 -6.84
CA ARG A 158 -9.95 -0.73 -8.04
C ARG A 158 -8.60 -0.08 -8.30
N ASP A 159 -8.06 0.60 -7.30
CA ASP A 159 -6.78 1.31 -7.37
C ASP A 159 -5.66 0.31 -7.62
N GLY A 160 -5.64 -0.79 -6.86
CA GLY A 160 -4.69 -1.88 -7.03
C GLY A 160 -4.73 -2.50 -8.43
N ALA A 161 -5.93 -2.70 -9.01
CA ALA A 161 -6.10 -3.22 -10.36
C ALA A 161 -5.51 -2.28 -11.43
N LEU A 162 -5.74 -0.97 -11.32
CA LEU A 162 -5.20 0.02 -12.25
C LEU A 162 -3.68 0.15 -12.12
N ILE A 163 -3.17 0.13 -10.90
CA ILE A 163 -1.72 0.13 -10.62
C ILE A 163 -1.07 -1.14 -11.16
N SER A 164 -1.69 -2.30 -10.97
CA SER A 164 -1.19 -3.59 -11.47
C SER A 164 -1.01 -3.58 -12.99
N ARG A 165 -1.94 -3.00 -13.74
CA ARG A 165 -1.81 -2.85 -15.19
C ARG A 165 -0.62 -1.98 -15.59
N SER A 166 -0.32 -0.95 -14.80
CA SER A 166 0.84 -0.08 -15.01
C SER A 166 2.15 -0.80 -14.71
N LEU A 167 2.20 -1.57 -13.62
CA LEU A 167 3.35 -2.40 -13.23
C LEU A 167 3.62 -3.50 -14.26
N ASP A 168 2.60 -4.15 -14.80
CA ASP A 168 2.75 -5.15 -15.84
C ASP A 168 3.40 -4.55 -17.09
N ARG A 169 2.89 -3.40 -17.56
CA ARG A 169 3.47 -2.67 -18.70
C ARG A 169 4.90 -2.24 -18.46
N ALA A 170 5.25 -1.95 -17.22
CA ALA A 170 6.62 -1.63 -16.80
C ALA A 170 7.49 -2.89 -16.52
N GLY A 171 6.98 -4.12 -16.77
CA GLY A 171 7.75 -5.36 -16.62
C GLY A 171 7.90 -5.88 -15.18
N TYR A 172 7.04 -5.45 -14.24
CA TYR A 172 7.07 -5.86 -12.85
C TYR A 172 5.99 -6.91 -12.50
N SER A 173 5.80 -7.90 -13.36
CA SER A 173 4.78 -8.96 -13.22
C SER A 173 4.82 -9.75 -11.90
N ASN A 174 5.99 -9.81 -11.27
CA ASN A 174 6.14 -10.45 -9.96
C ASN A 174 5.40 -9.68 -8.84
N LEU A 175 5.27 -8.37 -8.96
CA LEU A 175 4.50 -7.55 -8.02
C LEU A 175 3.01 -7.72 -8.27
N THR A 176 2.58 -7.65 -9.52
CA THR A 176 1.17 -7.82 -9.89
C THR A 176 0.64 -9.21 -9.53
N SER A 177 1.45 -10.26 -9.67
CA SER A 177 1.09 -11.59 -9.20
C SER A 177 0.82 -11.66 -7.69
N LYS A 178 1.56 -10.89 -6.87
CA LYS A 178 1.27 -10.80 -5.43
C LYS A 178 -0.05 -10.10 -5.16
N PHE A 179 -0.35 -9.03 -5.89
CA PHE A 179 -1.63 -8.33 -5.77
C PHE A 179 -2.81 -9.25 -6.09
N PHE A 180 -2.77 -10.01 -7.18
CA PHE A 180 -3.84 -10.97 -7.50
C PHE A 180 -3.98 -12.07 -6.46
N ASN A 181 -2.88 -12.55 -5.90
CA ASN A 181 -2.92 -13.50 -4.78
C ASN A 181 -3.56 -12.89 -3.52
N PHE A 182 -3.29 -11.61 -3.23
CA PHE A 182 -3.94 -10.87 -2.14
C PHE A 182 -5.44 -10.79 -2.38
N CYS A 183 -5.89 -10.32 -3.54
CA CYS A 183 -7.30 -10.22 -3.88
C CYS A 183 -8.03 -11.57 -3.80
N THR A 184 -7.39 -12.65 -4.28
CA THR A 184 -7.96 -13.99 -4.19
C THR A 184 -8.18 -14.45 -2.75
N LYS A 185 -7.24 -14.12 -1.85
CA LYS A 185 -7.37 -14.47 -0.42
C LYS A 185 -8.38 -13.60 0.32
N ALA A 186 -8.50 -12.34 -0.08
CA ALA A 186 -9.38 -11.36 0.55
C ALA A 186 -10.84 -11.45 0.04
N MET A 187 -11.07 -12.12 -1.09
CA MET A 187 -12.41 -12.26 -1.68
C MET A 187 -13.37 -12.99 -0.73
N ALA A 188 -14.57 -12.47 -0.60
CA ALA A 188 -15.66 -13.11 0.14
C ALA A 188 -16.05 -14.45 -0.51
N LYS A 189 -16.62 -15.37 0.27
CA LYS A 189 -17.07 -16.69 -0.24
C LYS A 189 -18.11 -16.57 -1.35
N GLU A 190 -18.88 -15.49 -1.34
CA GLU A 190 -19.88 -15.15 -2.33
C GLU A 190 -19.30 -14.59 -3.64
N GLY A 191 -17.99 -14.37 -3.74
CA GLY A 191 -17.29 -13.99 -4.97
C GLY A 191 -17.08 -12.48 -5.17
N TYR A 192 -17.31 -11.64 -4.17
CA TYR A 192 -17.06 -10.20 -4.28
C TYR A 192 -15.85 -9.76 -3.47
N LEU A 193 -15.28 -8.63 -3.86
CA LEU A 193 -14.33 -7.88 -3.07
C LEU A 193 -15.05 -6.74 -2.35
N LEU A 194 -14.66 -6.50 -1.08
CA LEU A 194 -15.10 -5.33 -0.33
C LEU A 194 -14.46 -4.07 -0.92
N HIS A 195 -15.07 -2.91 -0.67
CA HIS A 195 -14.59 -1.64 -1.21
C HIS A 195 -13.17 -1.26 -0.76
N LYS A 196 -12.73 -1.70 0.44
CA LYS A 196 -11.34 -1.52 0.88
C LYS A 196 -10.92 -2.49 1.97
N TYR A 197 -9.63 -2.72 2.06
CA TYR A 197 -9.00 -3.62 3.02
C TYR A 197 -7.83 -2.97 3.74
N ARG A 198 -7.53 -3.44 4.93
CA ARG A 198 -6.22 -3.23 5.55
C ARG A 198 -5.15 -4.04 4.82
N PRO A 199 -3.85 -3.72 4.99
CA PRO A 199 -2.78 -4.49 4.35
C PRO A 199 -2.77 -5.99 4.68
N ASP A 200 -3.30 -6.39 5.84
CA ASP A 200 -3.41 -7.78 6.26
C ASP A 200 -4.63 -8.53 5.66
N GLY A 201 -5.43 -7.86 4.84
CA GLY A 201 -6.65 -8.40 4.23
C GLY A 201 -7.89 -8.31 5.12
N SER A 202 -7.80 -7.75 6.32
CA SER A 202 -8.97 -7.47 7.15
C SER A 202 -9.76 -6.28 6.60
N LEU A 203 -11.04 -6.19 7.01
CA LEU A 203 -11.93 -5.12 6.58
C LEU A 203 -11.38 -3.74 6.98
N GLY A 204 -11.34 -2.81 6.04
CA GLY A 204 -11.09 -1.40 6.29
C GLY A 204 -12.25 -0.74 7.03
N SER A 205 -12.00 0.38 7.73
CA SER A 205 -13.07 1.17 8.35
C SER A 205 -14.01 1.74 7.29
N SER A 206 -15.25 1.99 7.67
CA SER A 206 -16.21 2.64 6.79
C SER A 206 -16.31 4.12 7.10
N TRP A 207 -16.33 4.97 6.06
CA TRP A 207 -16.50 6.43 6.21
C TRP A 207 -17.97 6.84 6.29
N HIS A 208 -18.88 5.93 5.96
CA HIS A 208 -20.33 6.08 6.10
C HIS A 208 -20.97 4.75 6.52
N SER A 209 -22.20 4.80 6.97
CA SER A 209 -22.97 3.59 7.24
C SER A 209 -23.42 2.94 5.93
N TRP A 210 -23.24 1.63 5.81
CA TRP A 210 -23.79 0.84 4.69
C TRP A 210 -25.28 0.52 4.94
N LEU A 211 -26.07 1.59 5.07
CA LEU A 211 -27.52 1.53 5.29
C LEU A 211 -28.23 2.44 4.28
N TYR A 212 -29.21 1.90 3.59
CA TYR A 212 -30.03 2.66 2.66
C TYR A 212 -31.51 2.35 2.90
N HIS A 213 -32.31 3.36 3.17
CA HIS A 213 -33.73 3.22 3.55
C HIS A 213 -33.98 2.16 4.64
N GLY A 214 -33.11 2.06 5.64
CA GLY A 214 -33.19 1.11 6.73
C GLY A 214 -32.73 -0.33 6.38
N HIS A 215 -32.27 -0.58 5.17
CA HIS A 215 -31.74 -1.87 4.73
C HIS A 215 -30.21 -1.86 4.73
N ILE A 216 -29.61 -2.92 5.26
CA ILE A 216 -28.15 -3.12 5.23
C ILE A 216 -27.74 -3.40 3.77
N GLN A 217 -26.75 -2.66 3.30
CA GLN A 217 -26.11 -2.85 2.00
C GLN A 217 -24.79 -3.62 2.17
N LEU A 218 -24.38 -4.34 1.13
CA LEU A 218 -23.01 -4.87 1.09
C LEU A 218 -22.01 -3.72 1.03
N PRO A 219 -20.90 -3.77 1.78
CA PRO A 219 -19.85 -2.75 1.72
C PRO A 219 -18.97 -2.93 0.48
N ILE A 220 -19.57 -2.81 -0.69
CA ILE A 220 -18.96 -3.01 -2.00
C ILE A 220 -19.18 -1.80 -2.91
N GLN A 221 -18.24 -1.64 -3.82
CA GLN A 221 -18.42 -0.95 -5.10
C GLN A 221 -18.16 -2.01 -6.17
N GLU A 222 -19.13 -2.32 -7.02
CA GLU A 222 -19.06 -3.52 -7.88
C GLU A 222 -17.91 -3.44 -8.89
N ASP A 223 -17.47 -2.23 -9.25
CA ASP A 223 -16.32 -1.98 -10.09
C ASP A 223 -15.01 -2.53 -9.50
N GLU A 224 -14.89 -2.64 -8.17
CA GLU A 224 -13.72 -3.20 -7.49
C GLU A 224 -13.45 -4.65 -7.93
N THR A 225 -14.46 -5.49 -7.85
CA THR A 225 -14.36 -6.90 -8.26
C THR A 225 -14.15 -7.03 -9.76
N ALA A 226 -14.88 -6.26 -10.53
CA ALA A 226 -14.84 -6.28 -12.01
C ALA A 226 -13.48 -5.86 -12.56
N LEU A 227 -12.88 -4.80 -12.01
CA LEU A 227 -11.57 -4.31 -12.44
C LEU A 227 -10.41 -5.26 -12.11
N VAL A 228 -10.47 -5.92 -10.95
CA VAL A 228 -9.45 -6.93 -10.62
C VAL A 228 -9.52 -8.09 -11.61
N LEU A 229 -10.72 -8.52 -12.00
CA LEU A 229 -10.91 -9.56 -12.99
C LEU A 229 -10.40 -9.16 -14.38
N ASP A 230 -10.70 -7.93 -14.84
CA ASP A 230 -10.15 -7.41 -16.11
C ASP A 230 -8.62 -7.28 -16.05
N ALA A 231 -8.07 -6.77 -14.93
CA ALA A 231 -6.64 -6.65 -14.75
C ALA A 231 -5.92 -8.00 -14.77
N LEU A 232 -6.52 -9.04 -14.16
CA LEU A 232 -5.99 -10.40 -14.18
C LEU A 232 -5.97 -10.96 -15.62
N TRP A 233 -7.02 -10.70 -16.41
CA TRP A 233 -7.04 -11.07 -17.82
C TRP A 233 -5.94 -10.36 -18.60
N LYS A 234 -5.77 -9.05 -18.41
CA LYS A 234 -4.71 -8.25 -19.05
C LYS A 234 -3.30 -8.73 -18.67
N HIS A 235 -3.10 -9.12 -17.42
CA HIS A 235 -1.87 -9.76 -16.97
C HIS A 235 -1.59 -11.06 -17.76
N TYR A 236 -2.61 -11.89 -17.95
CA TYR A 236 -2.47 -13.11 -18.77
C TYR A 236 -2.15 -12.79 -20.24
N GLU A 237 -2.86 -11.85 -20.85
CA GLU A 237 -2.59 -11.44 -22.24
C GLU A 237 -1.14 -10.99 -22.44
N GLN A 238 -0.55 -10.36 -21.44
CA GLN A 238 0.81 -9.84 -21.51
C GLN A 238 1.90 -10.89 -21.21
N HIS A 239 1.66 -11.78 -20.27
CA HIS A 239 2.69 -12.70 -19.76
C HIS A 239 2.48 -14.18 -20.12
N GLY A 240 1.29 -14.58 -20.50
CA GLY A 240 0.98 -15.88 -21.10
C GLY A 240 1.16 -17.10 -20.18
N ASN A 241 1.27 -16.94 -18.85
CA ASN A 241 1.52 -18.05 -17.94
C ASN A 241 0.27 -18.87 -17.65
N LYS A 242 -0.06 -19.80 -18.55
CA LYS A 242 -1.25 -20.67 -18.46
C LYS A 242 -1.35 -21.44 -17.15
N LYS A 243 -0.24 -21.97 -16.63
CA LYS A 243 -0.24 -22.79 -15.42
C LYS A 243 -0.67 -21.98 -14.20
N VAL A 244 -0.16 -20.76 -14.05
CA VAL A 244 -0.53 -19.87 -12.96
C VAL A 244 -1.97 -19.41 -13.11
N MET A 245 -2.38 -19.01 -14.32
CA MET A 245 -3.72 -18.49 -14.57
C MET A 245 -4.82 -19.54 -14.35
N ARG A 246 -4.56 -20.80 -14.68
CA ARG A 246 -5.52 -21.88 -14.38
C ARG A 246 -5.85 -21.98 -12.88
N GLY A 247 -4.90 -21.66 -12.02
CA GLY A 247 -5.13 -21.63 -10.56
C GLY A 247 -6.12 -20.58 -10.10
N TYR A 248 -6.30 -19.49 -10.87
CA TYR A 248 -7.27 -18.44 -10.55
C TYR A 248 -8.70 -18.76 -11.06
N LEU A 249 -8.88 -19.72 -11.96
CA LEU A 249 -10.18 -19.98 -12.58
C LEU A 249 -11.26 -20.26 -11.54
N ASP A 250 -11.02 -21.24 -10.68
CA ASP A 250 -11.99 -21.64 -9.66
C ASP A 250 -11.89 -20.81 -8.37
N SER A 251 -10.72 -20.22 -8.09
CA SER A 251 -10.47 -19.50 -6.85
C SER A 251 -10.81 -18.00 -6.92
N PHE A 252 -10.95 -17.44 -8.12
CA PHE A 252 -11.25 -16.02 -8.30
C PHE A 252 -12.21 -15.75 -9.47
N VAL A 253 -11.92 -16.26 -10.69
CA VAL A 253 -12.63 -15.87 -11.91
C VAL A 253 -14.08 -16.26 -11.87
N ARG A 254 -14.38 -17.55 -11.62
CA ARG A 254 -15.75 -18.08 -11.57
C ARG A 254 -16.55 -17.45 -10.44
N PRO A 255 -16.09 -17.45 -9.19
CA PRO A 255 -16.82 -16.81 -8.11
C PRO A 255 -17.13 -15.33 -8.38
N ALA A 256 -16.16 -14.56 -8.90
CA ALA A 256 -16.37 -13.16 -9.23
C ALA A 256 -17.41 -12.97 -10.34
N ALA A 257 -17.37 -13.78 -11.39
CA ALA A 257 -18.33 -13.71 -12.48
C ALA A 257 -19.75 -14.11 -12.01
N GLU A 258 -19.87 -15.16 -11.22
CA GLU A 258 -21.15 -15.63 -10.65
C GLU A 258 -21.76 -14.57 -9.73
N PHE A 259 -20.97 -13.95 -8.86
CA PHE A 259 -21.44 -12.85 -8.03
C PHE A 259 -21.95 -11.68 -8.88
N MET A 260 -21.16 -11.21 -9.86
CA MET A 260 -21.59 -10.11 -10.74
C MET A 260 -22.88 -10.46 -11.48
N LEU A 261 -23.09 -11.71 -11.95
CA LEU A 261 -24.33 -12.16 -12.58
C LEU A 261 -25.52 -12.08 -11.61
N MET A 262 -25.37 -12.54 -10.38
CA MET A 262 -26.42 -12.45 -9.36
C MET A 262 -26.72 -11.00 -8.93
N PHE A 263 -25.75 -10.10 -9.13
CA PHE A 263 -25.89 -8.69 -8.80
C PHE A 263 -26.52 -7.85 -9.94
N ILE A 264 -26.87 -8.47 -11.08
CA ILE A 264 -27.64 -7.82 -12.14
C ILE A 264 -29.13 -7.72 -11.73
N ASP A 265 -29.74 -6.57 -11.95
CA ASP A 265 -31.19 -6.37 -11.88
C ASP A 265 -31.83 -6.95 -13.16
N GLU A 266 -32.56 -8.03 -13.04
CA GLU A 266 -33.21 -8.73 -14.17
C GLU A 266 -34.15 -7.84 -14.98
N ARG A 267 -34.75 -6.83 -14.36
CA ARG A 267 -35.68 -5.91 -15.00
C ARG A 267 -34.96 -4.92 -15.93
N THR A 268 -33.75 -4.48 -15.57
CA THR A 268 -33.00 -3.48 -16.33
C THR A 268 -31.86 -4.09 -17.15
N GLY A 269 -31.39 -5.27 -16.77
CA GLY A 269 -30.17 -5.88 -17.31
C GLY A 269 -28.88 -5.15 -16.91
N LEU A 270 -28.95 -4.24 -15.94
CA LEU A 270 -27.84 -3.46 -15.43
C LEU A 270 -27.43 -3.94 -14.04
N PRO A 271 -26.22 -3.67 -13.57
CA PRO A 271 -25.83 -3.88 -12.17
C PRO A 271 -26.81 -3.19 -11.23
N LYS A 272 -27.02 -3.79 -10.05
CA LYS A 272 -27.76 -3.14 -8.97
C LYS A 272 -27.01 -1.89 -8.50
N GLU A 273 -27.71 -1.05 -7.74
CA GLU A 273 -27.12 0.20 -7.25
C GLU A 273 -25.98 -0.08 -6.26
N THR A 274 -24.85 0.60 -6.47
CA THR A 274 -23.74 0.69 -5.53
C THR A 274 -23.31 2.14 -5.39
N TYR A 275 -22.45 2.44 -4.40
CA TYR A 275 -21.86 3.76 -4.31
C TYR A 275 -20.90 4.02 -5.48
N ASP A 276 -20.80 5.30 -5.86
CA ASP A 276 -19.84 5.77 -6.85
C ASP A 276 -18.40 5.69 -6.31
N LEU A 277 -17.42 6.04 -7.15
CA LEU A 277 -15.99 6.02 -6.81
C LEU A 277 -15.64 6.83 -5.57
N TRP A 278 -16.41 7.88 -5.28
CA TRP A 278 -16.19 8.80 -4.15
C TRP A 278 -16.95 8.42 -2.89
N GLU A 279 -17.73 7.32 -2.94
CA GLU A 279 -18.62 6.89 -1.85
C GLU A 279 -19.67 7.96 -1.47
N GLU A 280 -20.05 8.83 -2.41
CA GLU A 280 -20.99 9.93 -2.19
C GLU A 280 -22.40 9.62 -2.67
N LYS A 281 -22.53 8.94 -3.82
CA LYS A 281 -23.82 8.75 -4.51
C LYS A 281 -24.10 7.27 -4.74
N LEU A 282 -25.21 6.81 -4.15
CA LEU A 282 -25.74 5.50 -4.45
C LEU A 282 -26.51 5.56 -5.79
N GLY A 283 -26.27 4.60 -6.67
CA GLY A 283 -26.93 4.54 -7.97
C GLY A 283 -26.30 3.55 -8.95
N ILE A 284 -26.79 3.56 -10.19
CA ILE A 284 -26.20 2.83 -11.31
C ILE A 284 -25.31 3.81 -12.09
N HIS A 285 -24.00 3.61 -12.00
CA HIS A 285 -23.02 4.51 -12.56
C HIS A 285 -22.43 3.97 -13.87
N THR A 286 -22.25 4.82 -14.86
CA THR A 286 -21.68 4.46 -16.17
C THR A 286 -20.31 3.79 -16.02
N PHE A 287 -19.48 4.28 -15.11
CA PHE A 287 -18.16 3.68 -14.84
C PHE A 287 -18.32 2.23 -14.36
N THR A 288 -19.16 1.99 -13.34
CA THR A 288 -19.42 0.65 -12.80
C THR A 288 -19.97 -0.30 -13.87
N VAL A 289 -20.94 0.15 -14.67
CA VAL A 289 -21.47 -0.65 -15.79
C VAL A 289 -20.38 -1.03 -16.80
N ALA A 290 -19.52 -0.09 -17.15
CA ALA A 290 -18.44 -0.33 -18.09
C ALA A 290 -17.40 -1.31 -17.54
N THR A 291 -17.06 -1.23 -16.25
CA THR A 291 -16.12 -2.14 -15.59
C THR A 291 -16.69 -3.54 -15.45
N VAL A 292 -17.96 -3.67 -15.08
CA VAL A 292 -18.68 -4.96 -15.01
C VAL A 292 -18.71 -5.63 -16.38
N TYR A 293 -18.99 -4.88 -17.44
CA TYR A 293 -18.91 -5.40 -18.80
C TYR A 293 -17.51 -5.91 -19.15
N ALA A 294 -16.45 -5.17 -18.79
CA ALA A 294 -15.08 -5.58 -19.01
C ALA A 294 -14.74 -6.86 -18.19
N GLY A 295 -15.19 -6.94 -16.93
CA GLY A 295 -15.05 -8.11 -16.08
C GLY A 295 -15.72 -9.35 -16.69
N PHE A 296 -16.96 -9.25 -17.18
CA PHE A 296 -17.62 -10.37 -17.87
C PHE A 296 -16.88 -10.81 -19.13
N LYS A 297 -16.36 -9.88 -19.92
CA LYS A 297 -15.52 -10.23 -21.08
C LYS A 297 -14.26 -10.98 -20.66
N ALA A 298 -13.59 -10.53 -19.59
CA ALA A 298 -12.44 -11.21 -19.03
C ALA A 298 -12.79 -12.64 -18.59
N ALA A 299 -13.87 -12.82 -17.82
CA ALA A 299 -14.34 -14.12 -17.37
C ALA A 299 -14.65 -15.06 -18.54
N ALA A 300 -15.39 -14.59 -19.54
CA ALA A 300 -15.70 -15.36 -20.74
C ALA A 300 -14.44 -15.79 -21.52
N ASN A 301 -13.43 -14.93 -21.56
CA ASN A 301 -12.15 -15.27 -22.19
C ASN A 301 -11.36 -16.31 -21.37
N PHE A 302 -11.38 -16.23 -20.03
CA PHE A 302 -10.80 -17.26 -19.16
C PHE A 302 -11.47 -18.61 -19.36
N GLU A 303 -12.82 -18.68 -19.35
CA GLU A 303 -13.57 -19.90 -19.58
C GLU A 303 -13.28 -20.51 -20.97
N LYS A 304 -13.16 -19.69 -22.00
CA LYS A 304 -12.84 -20.13 -23.35
C LYS A 304 -11.45 -20.77 -23.47
N ILE A 305 -10.49 -20.39 -22.61
CA ILE A 305 -9.10 -20.88 -22.68
C ILE A 305 -8.84 -21.99 -21.67
N PHE A 306 -9.48 -21.96 -20.51
CA PHE A 306 -9.16 -22.82 -19.36
C PHE A 306 -10.32 -23.67 -18.87
N GLY A 307 -11.56 -23.35 -19.24
CA GLY A 307 -12.81 -24.04 -18.91
C GLY A 307 -13.06 -25.35 -19.65
#